data_cf78a8371bb959e01e5e8c1f15efbaa2
#
_entry.id   cf78a8371bb959e01e5e8c1f15efbaa2
#
_cell.length_a   1.000
_cell.length_b   1.000
_cell.length_c   1.000
_cell.angle_alpha   90.00
_cell.angle_beta   90.00
_cell.angle_gamma   90.00
#
_symmetry.space_group_name_H-M   'P 1'
#
loop_
_entity.id
_entity.type
_entity.pdbx_description
1 polymer ?
#
loop_
_entity_poly.entity_id
_entity_poly.type
_entity_poly.pdbx_seq_one_letter_code
_entity_poly.pdbx_strand_id
1 'polypeptide(L)'
;VSTGIGYEGEALQPCTKYEVKAEVWDNHGGKAEAESSFETGLMDSLYAAWEGAKWIGAPHATVCAENRGVFTIESEFRMEGGKGEAGIVFGANDFRLNDHTKNEFGMEGENYIRYAVCLEDGDARLEIYRVGYAPEDTAEKPFAVTKLVNWKEKTQEILTPENADAFHKLTVEVDGNVAYAYVDGILAVSYT
;
A
#
# COMPACT_ATOMS: atom_id res chain seq x y z
N VAL A 1 5.28 -24.66 45.38
CA VAL A 1 5.31 -24.36 43.94
C VAL A 1 5.37 -22.84 43.80
N SER A 2 6.51 -22.34 43.32
CA SER A 2 6.65 -20.89 43.07
C SER A 2 6.10 -20.60 41.68
N THR A 3 5.02 -19.91 41.61
CA THR A 3 4.45 -19.40 40.38
C THR A 3 4.33 -17.88 40.48
N GLY A 4 4.61 -17.16 39.40
CA GLY A 4 4.47 -15.70 39.35
C GLY A 4 5.61 -14.95 40.05
N ILE A 5 6.85 -15.38 39.89
CA ILE A 5 8.03 -14.64 40.33
C ILE A 5 8.15 -13.40 39.42
N GLY A 6 8.00 -12.21 40.01
CA GLY A 6 8.21 -10.94 39.31
C GLY A 6 9.69 -10.63 39.13
N TYR A 7 10.04 -9.96 38.07
CA TYR A 7 11.38 -9.42 37.88
C TYR A 7 11.57 -8.18 38.76
N GLU A 8 12.60 -8.19 39.62
CA GLU A 8 12.94 -7.11 40.56
C GLU A 8 14.32 -6.51 40.27
N GLY A 9 14.88 -6.76 39.09
CA GLY A 9 16.17 -6.23 38.66
C GLY A 9 16.11 -4.81 38.14
N GLU A 10 17.15 -4.40 37.44
CA GLU A 10 17.22 -3.09 36.77
C GLU A 10 16.14 -2.98 35.70
N ALA A 11 15.62 -1.75 35.47
CA ALA A 11 14.60 -1.51 34.46
C ALA A 11 15.10 -1.95 33.07
N LEU A 12 14.28 -2.72 32.38
CA LEU A 12 14.57 -3.16 31.02
C LEU A 12 14.67 -1.96 30.07
N GLN A 13 15.63 -2.01 29.15
CA GLN A 13 15.81 -0.97 28.16
C GLN A 13 15.06 -1.31 26.87
N PRO A 14 14.60 -0.32 26.08
CA PRO A 14 13.99 -0.54 24.76
C PRO A 14 14.95 -1.22 23.78
N CYS A 15 14.41 -1.96 22.82
CA CYS A 15 15.14 -2.58 21.70
C CYS A 15 16.40 -3.35 22.15
N THR A 16 16.32 -4.00 23.28
CA THR A 16 17.48 -4.67 23.90
C THR A 16 17.22 -6.17 24.02
N LYS A 17 18.21 -6.97 23.62
CA LYS A 17 18.17 -8.42 23.79
C LYS A 17 18.67 -8.80 25.18
N TYR A 18 17.91 -9.63 25.87
CA TYR A 18 18.19 -10.15 27.19
C TYR A 18 18.33 -11.67 27.15
N GLU A 19 19.27 -12.17 27.93
CA GLU A 19 19.40 -13.59 28.22
C GLU A 19 18.92 -13.83 29.64
N VAL A 20 18.10 -14.84 29.82
CA VAL A 20 17.53 -15.21 31.11
C VAL A 20 18.03 -16.61 31.46
N LYS A 21 18.65 -16.72 32.61
CA LYS A 21 18.99 -17.99 33.20
C LYS A 21 18.15 -18.22 34.46
N ALA A 22 17.41 -19.32 34.49
CA ALA A 22 16.64 -19.74 35.65
C ALA A 22 17.33 -20.95 36.30
N GLU A 23 17.54 -20.87 37.59
CA GLU A 23 18.05 -21.98 38.39
C GLU A 23 17.04 -22.30 39.50
N VAL A 24 16.72 -23.54 39.64
CA VAL A 24 15.80 -24.01 40.68
C VAL A 24 16.41 -25.15 41.48
N TRP A 25 16.14 -25.20 42.76
CA TRP A 25 16.58 -26.24 43.67
C TRP A 25 15.36 -26.90 44.33
N ASP A 26 15.42 -28.17 44.47
CA ASP A 26 14.44 -28.89 45.26
C ASP A 26 14.90 -29.03 46.73
N ASN A 27 14.02 -29.54 47.59
CA ASN A 27 14.31 -29.79 49.01
C ASN A 27 15.16 -31.04 49.28
N HIS A 28 15.58 -31.73 48.24
CA HIS A 28 16.47 -32.90 48.30
C HIS A 28 17.86 -32.61 47.74
N GLY A 29 18.15 -31.36 47.37
CA GLY A 29 19.42 -30.89 46.83
C GLY A 29 19.56 -31.09 45.32
N GLY A 30 18.51 -31.47 44.63
CA GLY A 30 18.48 -31.49 43.17
C GLY A 30 18.45 -30.07 42.60
N LYS A 31 19.22 -29.86 41.52
CA LYS A 31 19.31 -28.58 40.80
C LYS A 31 18.85 -28.77 39.35
N ALA A 32 18.07 -27.82 38.84
CA ALA A 32 17.75 -27.73 37.42
C ALA A 32 18.02 -26.31 36.92
N GLU A 33 18.47 -26.20 35.69
CA GLU A 33 18.77 -24.94 35.03
C GLU A 33 18.03 -24.87 33.69
N ALA A 34 17.62 -23.68 33.33
CA ALA A 34 17.08 -23.38 32.00
C ALA A 34 17.55 -22.00 31.55
N GLU A 35 17.83 -21.88 30.26
CA GLU A 35 18.23 -20.62 29.63
C GLU A 35 17.22 -20.29 28.54
N SER A 36 16.93 -18.99 28.39
CA SER A 36 16.07 -18.44 27.36
C SER A 36 16.52 -17.04 26.98
N SER A 37 16.04 -16.51 25.90
CA SER A 37 16.28 -15.12 25.54
C SER A 37 14.99 -14.47 25.05
N PHE A 38 14.90 -13.17 25.24
CA PHE A 38 13.85 -12.34 24.68
C PHE A 38 14.42 -10.99 24.26
N GLU A 39 13.69 -10.26 23.46
CA GLU A 39 14.02 -8.91 23.03
C GLU A 39 12.88 -7.98 23.40
N THR A 40 13.22 -6.82 23.95
CA THR A 40 12.23 -5.78 24.24
C THR A 40 11.89 -4.99 22.97
N GLY A 41 10.63 -4.63 22.82
CA GLY A 41 10.21 -3.66 21.80
C GLY A 41 10.58 -2.23 22.21
N LEU A 42 9.90 -1.27 21.61
CA LEU A 42 10.10 0.16 21.90
C LEU A 42 9.75 0.56 23.34
N MET A 43 8.96 -0.26 24.05
CA MET A 43 8.51 -0.07 25.43
C MET A 43 7.79 1.26 25.71
N ASP A 44 7.47 2.01 24.64
CA ASP A 44 6.71 3.26 24.66
C ASP A 44 5.68 3.21 23.54
N SER A 45 4.44 3.56 23.85
CA SER A 45 3.36 3.64 22.88
C SER A 45 3.29 4.98 22.12
N LEU A 46 4.13 5.93 22.48
CA LEU A 46 4.14 7.24 21.86
C LEU A 46 4.99 7.23 20.58
N TYR A 47 4.58 8.04 19.64
CA TYR A 47 5.24 8.16 18.34
C TYR A 47 6.71 8.63 18.45
N ALA A 48 7.05 9.33 19.53
CA ALA A 48 8.41 9.80 19.82
C ALA A 48 9.42 8.64 20.02
N ALA A 49 8.96 7.49 20.51
CA ALA A 49 9.81 6.30 20.69
C ALA A 49 10.34 5.72 19.38
N TRP A 50 9.79 6.11 18.26
CA TRP A 50 10.22 5.67 16.94
C TRP A 50 11.48 6.37 16.43
N GLU A 51 11.96 7.43 17.12
CA GLU A 51 13.16 8.19 16.79
C GLU A 51 13.28 8.56 15.30
N GLY A 52 12.16 8.88 14.67
CA GLY A 52 12.09 9.19 13.24
C GLY A 52 11.99 8.00 12.30
N ALA A 53 11.95 6.77 12.82
CA ALA A 53 11.62 5.61 12.00
C ALA A 53 10.19 5.75 11.44
N LYS A 54 10.00 5.24 10.23
CA LYS A 54 8.72 5.28 9.52
C LYS A 54 8.24 3.87 9.25
N TRP A 55 6.93 3.70 9.22
CA TRP A 55 6.37 2.45 8.71
C TRP A 55 6.82 2.21 7.27
N ILE A 56 7.35 1.04 7.03
CA ILE A 56 7.54 0.55 5.67
C ILE A 56 6.18 -0.01 5.28
N GLY A 57 5.44 0.76 4.49
CA GLY A 57 4.12 0.37 4.04
C GLY A 57 4.18 -0.77 3.03
N ALA A 58 3.18 -1.63 3.07
CA ALA A 58 2.84 -2.50 1.97
C ALA A 58 2.35 -1.66 0.76
N PRO A 59 2.18 -2.24 -0.44
CA PRO A 59 1.93 -1.54 -1.71
C PRO A 59 0.66 -0.67 -1.79
N HIS A 60 -0.04 -0.48 -0.70
CA HIS A 60 -1.19 0.43 -0.58
C HIS A 60 -0.85 1.75 0.12
N ALA A 61 0.41 2.18 0.06
CA ALA A 61 0.79 3.45 0.66
C ALA A 61 0.06 4.60 -0.04
N THR A 62 -0.81 5.27 0.68
CA THR A 62 -1.36 6.55 0.24
C THR A 62 -0.28 7.61 0.40
N VAL A 63 0.25 8.09 -0.70
CA VAL A 63 1.14 9.24 -0.71
C VAL A 63 0.27 10.48 -0.76
N CYS A 64 0.11 11.16 0.37
CA CYS A 64 -0.49 12.48 0.41
C CYS A 64 0.54 13.49 -0.11
N ALA A 65 0.47 13.83 -1.38
CA ALA A 65 1.23 14.93 -1.98
C ALA A 65 0.37 16.19 -2.03
N GLU A 66 1.01 17.35 -2.01
CA GLU A 66 0.33 18.60 -2.32
C GLU A 66 -0.30 18.51 -3.72
N ASN A 67 -1.53 19.02 -3.85
CA ASN A 67 -2.22 19.07 -5.13
C ASN A 67 -1.48 20.04 -6.06
N ARG A 68 -0.83 19.51 -7.08
CA ARG A 68 -0.10 20.27 -8.10
C ARG A 68 -0.73 20.02 -9.46
N GLY A 69 -0.81 21.04 -10.27
CA GLY A 69 -1.29 20.93 -11.64
C GLY A 69 -0.31 20.25 -12.61
N VAL A 70 0.93 20.02 -12.17
CA VAL A 70 1.97 19.37 -12.97
C VAL A 70 2.69 18.37 -12.08
N PHE A 71 2.61 17.09 -12.42
CA PHE A 71 3.28 16.02 -11.69
C PHE A 71 3.44 14.77 -12.53
N THR A 72 4.34 13.90 -12.11
CA THR A 72 4.53 12.55 -12.67
C THR A 72 4.41 11.53 -11.54
N ILE A 73 3.66 10.47 -11.78
CA ILE A 73 3.58 9.31 -10.90
C ILE A 73 4.08 8.10 -11.68
N GLU A 74 4.98 7.34 -11.09
CA GLU A 74 5.47 6.08 -11.62
C GLU A 74 5.16 4.94 -10.64
N SER A 75 4.76 3.80 -11.17
CA SER A 75 4.53 2.58 -10.42
C SER A 75 5.05 1.39 -11.19
N GLU A 76 5.82 0.53 -10.54
CA GLU A 76 6.21 -0.77 -11.09
C GLU A 76 5.19 -1.82 -10.63
N PHE A 77 4.82 -2.71 -11.54
CA PHE A 77 3.86 -3.77 -11.30
C PHE A 77 4.23 -5.06 -12.04
N ARG A 78 3.67 -6.16 -11.60
CA ARG A 78 3.64 -7.43 -12.32
C ARG A 78 2.31 -8.13 -12.05
N MET A 79 1.91 -9.01 -12.94
CA MET A 79 0.63 -9.73 -12.84
C MET A 79 0.90 -11.24 -12.79
N GLU A 80 0.91 -11.77 -11.58
CA GLU A 80 1.17 -13.20 -11.36
C GLU A 80 0.07 -14.06 -11.98
N GLY A 81 0.50 -15.09 -12.73
CA GLY A 81 -0.42 -15.98 -13.43
C GLY A 81 -1.05 -15.41 -14.70
N GLY A 82 -0.41 -14.40 -15.30
CA GLY A 82 -0.77 -13.87 -16.61
C GLY A 82 -2.12 -13.16 -16.66
N LYS A 83 -2.61 -12.65 -15.53
CA LYS A 83 -3.84 -11.87 -15.42
C LYS A 83 -3.81 -10.96 -14.20
N GLY A 84 -4.56 -9.89 -14.25
CA GLY A 84 -4.71 -8.99 -13.12
C GLY A 84 -4.99 -7.55 -13.53
N GLU A 85 -4.90 -6.69 -12.55
CA GLU A 85 -5.05 -5.26 -12.70
C GLU A 85 -4.02 -4.55 -11.83
N ALA A 86 -3.38 -3.54 -12.39
CA ALA A 86 -2.49 -2.66 -11.66
C ALA A 86 -2.76 -1.21 -12.07
N GLY A 87 -2.73 -0.28 -11.12
CA GLY A 87 -3.10 1.08 -11.45
C GLY A 87 -2.61 2.12 -10.48
N ILE A 88 -2.84 3.36 -10.87
CA ILE A 88 -2.56 4.56 -10.11
C ILE A 88 -3.86 5.31 -9.91
N VAL A 89 -4.10 5.74 -8.68
CA VAL A 89 -5.22 6.60 -8.33
C VAL A 89 -4.67 7.92 -7.82
N PHE A 90 -5.22 9.02 -8.29
CA PHE A 90 -4.87 10.36 -7.84
C PHE A 90 -6.08 11.29 -7.83
N GLY A 91 -5.91 12.48 -7.25
CA GLY A 91 -6.98 13.44 -7.09
C GLY A 91 -8.08 12.95 -6.13
N ALA A 92 -7.76 11.99 -5.27
CA ALA A 92 -8.71 11.54 -4.27
C ALA A 92 -9.01 12.67 -3.29
N ASN A 93 -10.28 12.98 -3.14
CA ASN A 93 -10.76 14.05 -2.27
C ASN A 93 -11.78 13.51 -1.29
N ASP A 94 -11.34 12.58 -0.46
CA ASP A 94 -12.15 12.03 0.62
C ASP A 94 -11.40 12.10 1.94
N PHE A 95 -11.86 12.92 2.85
CA PHE A 95 -11.31 13.01 4.20
C PHE A 95 -11.44 11.70 4.99
N ARG A 96 -12.33 10.78 4.59
CA ARG A 96 -12.49 9.44 5.16
C ARG A 96 -11.32 8.53 4.83
N LEU A 97 -10.43 8.90 3.90
CA LEU A 97 -9.16 8.20 3.67
C LEU A 97 -8.29 8.13 4.94
N ASN A 98 -8.54 9.01 5.90
CA ASN A 98 -7.90 8.98 7.21
C ASN A 98 -8.58 8.02 8.20
N ASP A 99 -9.76 7.49 7.88
CA ASP A 99 -10.46 6.51 8.71
C ASP A 99 -10.15 5.09 8.22
N HIS A 100 -9.04 4.55 8.68
CA HIS A 100 -8.55 3.22 8.33
C HIS A 100 -9.53 2.08 8.63
N THR A 101 -10.64 2.35 9.31
CA THR A 101 -11.62 1.31 9.67
C THR A 101 -12.72 1.14 8.62
N LYS A 102 -12.88 2.07 7.70
CA LYS A 102 -14.04 2.14 6.81
C LYS A 102 -13.72 2.13 5.32
N ASN A 103 -12.50 2.48 4.95
CA ASN A 103 -12.17 2.72 3.55
C ASN A 103 -11.02 1.86 3.07
N GLU A 104 -11.35 0.97 2.16
CA GLU A 104 -10.38 0.48 1.20
C GLU A 104 -10.31 1.50 0.06
N PHE A 105 -9.12 1.74 -0.42
CA PHE A 105 -8.88 2.71 -1.47
C PHE A 105 -9.59 2.29 -2.77
N GLY A 106 -10.37 3.20 -3.34
CA GLY A 106 -11.14 2.93 -4.56
C GLY A 106 -12.53 2.36 -4.33
N MET A 107 -13.05 2.41 -3.12
CA MET A 107 -14.44 2.04 -2.83
C MET A 107 -15.45 3.14 -3.17
N GLU A 108 -16.74 2.78 -3.14
CA GLU A 108 -17.83 3.74 -3.31
C GLU A 108 -17.74 4.88 -2.32
N GLY A 109 -18.02 6.07 -2.78
CA GLY A 109 -18.07 7.26 -1.97
C GLY A 109 -16.81 8.11 -1.98
N GLU A 110 -15.89 7.87 -2.90
CA GLU A 110 -14.68 8.64 -3.07
C GLU A 110 -14.61 9.30 -4.46
N ASN A 111 -14.08 10.52 -4.49
CA ASN A 111 -13.74 11.17 -5.76
C ASN A 111 -12.30 10.83 -6.11
N TYR A 112 -12.04 10.37 -7.32
CA TYR A 112 -10.68 10.11 -7.81
C TYR A 112 -10.63 9.95 -9.33
N ILE A 113 -9.44 10.03 -9.86
CA ILE A 113 -9.09 9.59 -11.22
C ILE A 113 -8.25 8.32 -11.09
N ARG A 114 -8.57 7.31 -11.86
CA ARG A 114 -7.88 6.02 -11.88
C ARG A 114 -7.36 5.72 -13.26
N TYR A 115 -6.07 5.41 -13.35
CA TYR A 115 -5.42 4.83 -14.51
C TYR A 115 -5.08 3.38 -14.17
N ALA A 116 -5.60 2.45 -14.92
CA ALA A 116 -5.39 1.02 -14.65
C ALA A 116 -5.00 0.28 -15.91
N VAL A 117 -3.95 -0.53 -15.81
CA VAL A 117 -3.60 -1.54 -16.81
C VAL A 117 -4.26 -2.84 -16.37
N CYS A 118 -5.06 -3.42 -17.23
CA CYS A 118 -5.80 -4.65 -16.99
C CYS A 118 -5.35 -5.71 -18.00
N LEU A 119 -5.13 -6.93 -17.53
CA LEU A 119 -4.91 -8.10 -18.36
C LEU A 119 -5.89 -9.19 -17.96
N GLU A 120 -6.80 -9.54 -18.86
CA GLU A 120 -7.85 -10.50 -18.62
C GLU A 120 -8.11 -11.31 -19.91
N ASP A 121 -8.08 -12.62 -19.79
CA ASP A 121 -8.28 -13.55 -20.91
C ASP A 121 -7.37 -13.28 -22.13
N GLY A 122 -6.14 -12.82 -21.87
CA GLY A 122 -5.17 -12.45 -22.89
C GLY A 122 -5.38 -11.07 -23.50
N ASP A 123 -6.34 -10.31 -23.02
CA ASP A 123 -6.71 -8.99 -23.52
C ASP A 123 -6.12 -7.90 -22.59
N ALA A 124 -5.02 -7.27 -23.00
CA ALA A 124 -4.43 -6.18 -22.25
C ALA A 124 -5.04 -4.84 -22.67
N ARG A 125 -5.38 -4.01 -21.68
CA ARG A 125 -5.97 -2.70 -21.90
C ARG A 125 -5.58 -1.69 -20.83
N LEU A 126 -5.46 -0.43 -21.22
CA LEU A 126 -5.38 0.69 -20.30
C LEU A 126 -6.78 1.30 -20.16
N GLU A 127 -7.26 1.42 -18.95
CA GLU A 127 -8.54 2.02 -18.63
C GLU A 127 -8.34 3.27 -17.78
N ILE A 128 -9.08 4.34 -18.12
CA ILE A 128 -9.13 5.55 -17.33
C ILE A 128 -10.55 5.71 -16.81
N TYR A 129 -10.67 5.88 -15.51
CA TYR A 129 -11.93 6.14 -14.83
C TYR A 129 -11.90 7.48 -14.11
N ARG A 130 -13.02 8.16 -14.15
CA ARG A 130 -13.36 9.24 -13.24
C ARG A 130 -14.45 8.72 -12.29
N VAL A 131 -14.22 8.89 -11.00
CA VAL A 131 -15.22 8.60 -9.97
C VAL A 131 -15.57 9.91 -9.27
N GLY A 132 -16.82 10.28 -9.30
CA GLY A 132 -17.26 11.62 -8.89
C GLY A 132 -16.74 12.74 -9.80
N TYR A 133 -16.70 13.95 -9.30
CA TYR A 133 -16.33 15.16 -10.05
C TYR A 133 -17.16 15.39 -11.32
N ALA A 134 -18.36 14.84 -11.38
CA ALA A 134 -19.22 14.96 -12.53
C ALA A 134 -20.30 16.02 -12.29
N PRO A 135 -20.67 16.85 -13.31
CA PRO A 135 -21.78 17.79 -13.18
C PRO A 135 -23.11 17.11 -12.89
N GLU A 136 -23.24 15.85 -13.27
CA GLU A 136 -24.41 15.01 -13.04
C GLU A 136 -24.44 14.35 -11.64
N ASP A 137 -23.39 14.49 -10.83
CA ASP A 137 -23.38 14.00 -9.46
C ASP A 137 -24.46 14.70 -8.64
N THR A 138 -25.25 13.91 -7.92
CA THR A 138 -26.34 14.41 -7.08
C THR A 138 -26.13 13.98 -5.63
N ALA A 139 -26.91 14.53 -4.71
CA ALA A 139 -26.91 14.10 -3.31
C ALA A 139 -27.25 12.60 -3.14
N GLU A 140 -27.99 12.02 -4.09
CA GLU A 140 -28.38 10.62 -4.10
C GLU A 140 -27.34 9.71 -4.79
N LYS A 141 -26.58 10.29 -5.73
CA LYS A 141 -25.50 9.62 -6.48
C LYS A 141 -24.29 10.54 -6.58
N PRO A 142 -23.58 10.74 -5.46
CA PRO A 142 -22.52 11.76 -5.40
C PRO A 142 -21.22 11.33 -6.07
N PHE A 143 -21.09 10.06 -6.43
CA PHE A 143 -19.81 9.50 -6.92
C PHE A 143 -20.05 8.59 -8.13
N ALA A 144 -20.61 9.17 -9.17
CA ALA A 144 -20.83 8.44 -10.41
C ALA A 144 -19.50 7.95 -11.00
N VAL A 145 -19.46 6.69 -11.37
CA VAL A 145 -18.29 6.07 -12.02
C VAL A 145 -18.43 6.22 -13.53
N THR A 146 -17.48 6.90 -14.13
CA THR A 146 -17.45 7.10 -15.58
C THR A 146 -16.16 6.55 -16.17
N LYS A 147 -16.26 5.56 -17.06
CA LYS A 147 -15.12 5.08 -17.84
C LYS A 147 -14.87 6.08 -18.97
N LEU A 148 -13.74 6.76 -18.92
CA LEU A 148 -13.36 7.78 -19.89
C LEU A 148 -12.64 7.17 -21.10
N VAL A 149 -11.78 6.18 -20.85
CA VAL A 149 -10.94 5.56 -21.87
C VAL A 149 -10.87 4.04 -21.65
N ASN A 150 -10.88 3.32 -22.75
CA ASN A 150 -10.57 1.89 -22.80
C ASN A 150 -9.69 1.66 -24.03
N TRP A 151 -8.37 1.69 -23.83
CA TRP A 151 -7.39 1.66 -24.90
C TRP A 151 -6.69 0.29 -24.96
N LYS A 152 -6.80 -0.40 -26.07
CA LYS A 152 -6.27 -1.74 -26.24
C LYS A 152 -5.02 -1.83 -27.10
N GLU A 153 -4.97 -1.12 -28.23
CA GLU A 153 -3.97 -1.31 -29.27
C GLU A 153 -2.53 -1.32 -28.76
N LYS A 154 -2.12 -0.24 -28.10
CA LYS A 154 -0.74 -0.13 -27.60
C LYS A 154 -0.46 -1.04 -26.41
N THR A 155 -1.44 -1.20 -25.53
CA THR A 155 -1.27 -2.03 -24.34
C THR A 155 -1.07 -3.50 -24.71
N GLN A 156 -1.76 -4.00 -25.72
CA GLN A 156 -1.60 -5.38 -26.21
C GLN A 156 -0.25 -5.65 -26.86
N GLU A 157 0.41 -4.63 -27.40
CA GLU A 157 1.75 -4.75 -27.94
C GLU A 157 2.83 -4.87 -26.85
N ILE A 158 2.54 -4.35 -25.63
CA ILE A 158 3.50 -4.22 -24.54
C ILE A 158 3.31 -5.32 -23.51
N LEU A 159 2.05 -5.57 -23.11
CA LEU A 159 1.70 -6.49 -22.03
C LEU A 159 0.94 -7.69 -22.61
N THR A 160 1.45 -8.88 -22.35
CA THR A 160 0.89 -10.16 -22.78
C THR A 160 0.89 -11.14 -21.61
N PRO A 161 0.10 -12.23 -21.65
CA PRO A 161 0.15 -13.26 -20.61
C PRO A 161 1.55 -13.85 -20.40
N GLU A 162 2.38 -13.90 -21.46
CA GLU A 162 3.71 -14.49 -21.43
C GLU A 162 4.75 -13.63 -20.72
N ASN A 163 4.57 -12.30 -20.71
CA ASN A 163 5.50 -11.38 -20.05
C ASN A 163 4.95 -10.73 -18.78
N ALA A 164 3.70 -10.98 -18.42
CA ALA A 164 3.03 -10.33 -17.31
C ALA A 164 3.67 -10.57 -15.93
N ASP A 165 4.41 -11.68 -15.78
CA ASP A 165 5.16 -11.98 -14.54
C ASP A 165 6.47 -11.17 -14.43
N ALA A 166 6.93 -10.51 -15.50
CA ALA A 166 8.01 -9.54 -15.44
C ALA A 166 7.53 -8.23 -14.82
N PHE A 167 8.48 -7.42 -14.34
CA PHE A 167 8.14 -6.08 -13.91
C PHE A 167 7.88 -5.17 -15.10
N HIS A 168 6.74 -4.51 -15.09
CA HIS A 168 6.32 -3.46 -16.01
C HIS A 168 6.18 -2.14 -15.26
N LYS A 169 6.25 -1.03 -15.97
CA LYS A 169 6.11 0.30 -15.38
C LYS A 169 4.94 1.05 -15.99
N LEU A 170 4.04 1.53 -15.13
CA LEU A 170 3.01 2.50 -15.48
C LEU A 170 3.49 3.89 -15.06
N THR A 171 3.54 4.82 -15.99
CA THR A 171 3.84 6.23 -15.74
C THR A 171 2.64 7.07 -16.14
N VAL A 172 2.22 7.97 -15.27
CA VAL A 172 1.20 8.98 -15.56
C VAL A 172 1.82 10.36 -15.36
N GLU A 173 1.86 11.14 -16.42
CA GLU A 173 2.31 12.53 -16.42
C GLU A 173 1.07 13.43 -16.55
N VAL A 174 0.92 14.37 -15.64
CA VAL A 174 -0.15 15.37 -15.69
C VAL A 174 0.48 16.74 -15.88
N ASP A 175 0.00 17.45 -16.89
CA ASP A 175 0.38 18.83 -17.18
C ASP A 175 -0.88 19.67 -17.36
N GLY A 176 -1.28 20.33 -16.30
CA GLY A 176 -2.53 21.10 -16.26
C GLY A 176 -3.76 20.22 -16.47
N ASN A 177 -4.37 20.34 -17.62
CA ASN A 177 -5.57 19.61 -18.01
C ASN A 177 -5.33 18.46 -18.98
N VAL A 178 -4.06 18.13 -19.23
CA VAL A 178 -3.67 17.00 -20.09
C VAL A 178 -2.95 15.95 -19.25
N ALA A 179 -3.31 14.70 -19.45
CA ALA A 179 -2.60 13.58 -18.85
C ALA A 179 -2.13 12.60 -19.92
N TYR A 180 -0.91 12.13 -19.75
CA TYR A 180 -0.26 11.14 -20.60
C TYR A 180 -0.03 9.87 -19.79
N ALA A 181 -0.37 8.73 -20.35
CA ALA A 181 -0.08 7.44 -19.73
C ALA A 181 0.87 6.62 -20.60
N TYR A 182 1.91 6.10 -19.98
CA TYR A 182 2.92 5.26 -20.63
C TYR A 182 2.96 3.90 -19.93
N VAL A 183 3.11 2.86 -20.72
CA VAL A 183 3.45 1.52 -20.23
C VAL A 183 4.83 1.20 -20.77
N ASP A 184 5.77 0.87 -19.88
CA ASP A 184 7.18 0.63 -20.20
C ASP A 184 7.84 1.75 -21.06
N GLY A 185 7.46 2.99 -20.77
CA GLY A 185 7.96 4.16 -21.50
C GLY A 185 7.32 4.39 -22.88
N ILE A 186 6.40 3.53 -23.30
CA ILE A 186 5.67 3.69 -24.56
C ILE A 186 4.36 4.41 -24.27
N LEU A 187 4.13 5.53 -24.97
CA LEU A 187 2.89 6.30 -24.84
C LEU A 187 1.69 5.44 -25.26
N ALA A 188 0.88 5.08 -24.28
CA ALA A 188 -0.34 4.33 -24.50
C ALA A 188 -1.51 5.27 -24.84
N VAL A 189 -1.70 6.34 -24.08
CA VAL A 189 -2.80 7.28 -24.28
C VAL A 189 -2.46 8.69 -23.79
N SER A 190 -3.02 9.70 -24.47
CA SER A 190 -3.16 11.06 -23.93
C SER A 190 -4.63 11.40 -23.77
N TYR A 191 -4.98 12.05 -22.67
CA TYR A 191 -6.36 12.43 -22.35
C TYR A 191 -6.42 13.88 -21.86
N THR A 192 -7.42 14.61 -22.34
CA THR A 192 -7.69 16.02 -21.96
C THR A 192 -9.05 16.15 -21.33
#